data_2f22c8de7022580a8a5c739c08f8ed4b
#
_entry.id   2f22c8de7022580a8a5c739c08f8ed4b
#
_cell.length_a   1.000
_cell.length_b   1.000
_cell.length_c   1.000
_cell.angle_alpha   90.00
_cell.angle_beta   90.00
_cell.angle_gamma   90.00
#
_symmetry.space_group_name_H-M   'P 1'
#
loop_
_entity.id
_entity.type
_entity.pdbx_description
1 polymer ?
#
loop_
_entity_poly.entity_id
_entity_poly.type
_entity_poly.pdbx_seq_one_letter_code
_entity_poly.pdbx_strand_id
1 'polypeptide(L)'
;MRNVFVSVAAAVTCAALVMVATTAQPSDARQRGAAPAAKPAPKPAGPIPRLADGKPDMTGVWGPMGFGNNDGLADLEKLYTPAARAQQQKLEETDDPLFKCMPYGVPRSILSSPWPFQIVQRTGMMVVLTEYYHAFRLIPTDGSPHPPDVLPSYFGDSIGRWDGDTMVVDIIGFNGKTWLADARDRPTPTSRGIWLHSDALHVTERWRMLDADTLQYQAVVEDPKMLTGPWTSPMHTVRRQPFGKIGEGMCFDTTTYDLARPSK
;
A
#
# COMPACT_ATOMS: atom_id res chain seq x y z
N MET A 1 -3.57 8.07 -81.68
CA MET A 1 -3.73 6.87 -82.52
C MET A 1 -4.26 5.77 -81.59
N ARG A 2 -5.56 5.52 -81.78
CA ARG A 2 -6.20 4.22 -82.08
C ARG A 2 -6.16 3.25 -80.90
N ASN A 3 -7.20 2.56 -80.49
CA ASN A 3 -8.64 2.37 -80.80
C ASN A 3 -9.24 1.67 -79.57
N VAL A 4 -10.28 2.12 -79.06
CA VAL A 4 -11.66 1.63 -78.93
C VAL A 4 -11.85 0.13 -79.30
N PHE A 5 -12.29 -0.69 -78.37
CA PHE A 5 -13.31 -1.70 -78.65
C PHE A 5 -14.25 -1.89 -77.44
N VAL A 6 -15.50 -1.61 -77.66
CA VAL A 6 -16.69 -1.89 -76.86
C VAL A 6 -17.07 -3.33 -77.14
N SER A 7 -17.42 -4.09 -76.15
CA SER A 7 -18.24 -5.32 -76.32
C SER A 7 -19.26 -5.37 -75.21
N VAL A 8 -20.52 -5.22 -75.66
CA VAL A 8 -21.77 -5.46 -74.95
C VAL A 8 -22.02 -6.99 -75.01
N ALA A 9 -22.33 -7.62 -73.92
CA ALA A 9 -23.00 -8.91 -73.92
C ALA A 9 -24.02 -8.99 -72.79
N ALA A 10 -25.17 -9.44 -73.19
CA ALA A 10 -26.47 -9.29 -72.58
C ALA A 10 -26.73 -10.17 -71.36
N ALA A 11 -27.68 -9.74 -70.61
CA ALA A 11 -28.32 -10.33 -69.45
C ALA A 11 -28.91 -11.74 -69.67
N VAL A 12 -28.82 -12.56 -68.63
CA VAL A 12 -29.82 -13.60 -68.36
C VAL A 12 -30.11 -13.55 -66.85
N THR A 13 -31.30 -13.07 -66.53
CA THR A 13 -31.90 -13.10 -65.20
C THR A 13 -32.44 -14.51 -64.95
N CYS A 14 -31.86 -15.21 -63.99
CA CYS A 14 -32.53 -16.34 -63.33
C CYS A 14 -32.91 -15.92 -61.90
N ALA A 15 -34.19 -15.65 -61.73
CA ALA A 15 -34.78 -15.45 -60.42
C ALA A 15 -34.93 -16.82 -59.73
N ALA A 16 -34.08 -17.13 -58.79
CA ALA A 16 -34.30 -18.23 -57.87
C ALA A 16 -34.94 -17.69 -56.60
N LEU A 17 -36.20 -18.01 -56.39
CA LEU A 17 -36.92 -17.79 -55.14
C LEU A 17 -36.27 -18.70 -54.06
N VAL A 18 -35.50 -18.16 -53.17
CA VAL A 18 -35.09 -18.85 -51.96
C VAL A 18 -36.14 -18.55 -50.88
N MET A 19 -36.99 -19.53 -50.60
CA MET A 19 -37.82 -19.50 -49.40
C MET A 19 -36.91 -19.67 -48.18
N VAL A 20 -36.70 -18.59 -47.45
CA VAL A 20 -36.05 -18.65 -46.15
C VAL A 20 -37.12 -19.10 -45.14
N ALA A 21 -37.08 -20.35 -44.76
CA ALA A 21 -37.78 -20.87 -43.62
C ALA A 21 -37.14 -20.28 -42.33
N THR A 22 -37.81 -19.31 -41.75
CA THR A 22 -37.43 -18.83 -40.43
C THR A 22 -37.79 -19.89 -39.38
N THR A 23 -36.85 -20.72 -39.02
CA THR A 23 -36.97 -21.51 -37.78
C THR A 23 -36.80 -20.57 -36.60
N ALA A 24 -37.89 -20.30 -35.91
CA ALA A 24 -37.82 -19.63 -34.61
C ALA A 24 -37.02 -20.53 -33.66
N GLN A 25 -35.83 -20.08 -33.31
CA GLN A 25 -35.08 -20.69 -32.19
C GLN A 25 -35.85 -20.37 -30.89
N PRO A 26 -36.00 -21.36 -30.00
CA PRO A 26 -36.53 -21.07 -28.67
C PRO A 26 -35.55 -20.12 -27.96
N SER A 27 -36.06 -19.01 -27.51
CA SER A 27 -35.32 -18.10 -26.65
C SER A 27 -34.83 -18.84 -25.41
N ASP A 28 -33.53 -19.10 -25.33
CA ASP A 28 -32.87 -19.53 -24.11
C ASP A 28 -33.23 -18.54 -23.01
N ALA A 29 -34.10 -18.98 -22.12
CA ALA A 29 -34.35 -18.30 -20.87
C ALA A 29 -32.97 -18.24 -20.13
N ARG A 30 -32.29 -17.08 -20.25
CA ARG A 30 -31.12 -16.79 -19.47
C ARG A 30 -31.43 -17.16 -18.01
N GLN A 31 -30.87 -18.26 -17.56
CA GLN A 31 -30.74 -18.53 -16.14
C GLN A 31 -30.12 -17.27 -15.52
N ARG A 32 -30.94 -16.50 -14.82
CA ARG A 32 -30.46 -15.47 -13.92
C ARG A 32 -29.59 -16.21 -12.91
N GLY A 33 -28.26 -16.13 -13.11
CA GLY A 33 -27.31 -16.64 -12.14
C GLY A 33 -27.73 -16.15 -10.77
N ALA A 34 -27.88 -17.07 -9.84
CA ALA A 34 -28.10 -16.74 -8.45
C ALA A 34 -27.03 -15.72 -8.03
N ALA A 35 -27.47 -14.62 -7.42
CA ALA A 35 -26.55 -13.63 -6.89
C ALA A 35 -25.53 -14.37 -6.02
N PRO A 36 -24.22 -14.03 -6.09
CA PRO A 36 -23.22 -14.65 -5.23
C PRO A 36 -23.71 -14.58 -3.79
N ALA A 37 -23.75 -15.72 -3.11
CA ALA A 37 -24.13 -15.76 -1.70
C ALA A 37 -23.33 -14.70 -0.94
N ALA A 38 -24.04 -13.82 -0.23
CA ALA A 38 -23.40 -12.79 0.57
C ALA A 38 -22.37 -13.45 1.47
N LYS A 39 -21.12 -12.95 1.44
CA LYS A 39 -20.05 -13.43 2.31
C LYS A 39 -20.59 -13.41 3.75
N PRO A 40 -20.47 -14.49 4.54
CA PRO A 40 -20.97 -14.51 5.90
C PRO A 40 -20.45 -13.28 6.66
N ALA A 41 -21.32 -12.62 7.41
CA ALA A 41 -20.91 -11.51 8.26
C ALA A 41 -19.76 -11.98 9.17
N PRO A 42 -18.71 -11.18 9.35
CA PRO A 42 -17.61 -11.56 10.21
C PRO A 42 -18.17 -11.92 11.60
N LYS A 43 -17.73 -13.06 12.13
CA LYS A 43 -18.06 -13.45 13.51
C LYS A 43 -17.63 -12.30 14.43
N PRO A 44 -18.44 -11.89 15.43
CA PRO A 44 -18.01 -10.86 16.37
C PRO A 44 -16.66 -11.25 16.97
N ALA A 45 -15.69 -10.36 16.88
CA ALA A 45 -14.38 -10.57 17.48
C ALA A 45 -14.53 -10.58 19.01
N GLY A 46 -13.72 -11.40 19.67
CA GLY A 46 -13.70 -11.49 21.13
C GLY A 46 -13.18 -10.23 21.81
N PRO A 47 -13.17 -10.20 23.14
CA PRO A 47 -12.59 -9.08 23.89
C PRO A 47 -11.10 -8.93 23.56
N ILE A 48 -10.58 -7.72 23.75
CA ILE A 48 -9.16 -7.39 23.53
C ILE A 48 -8.30 -8.27 24.46
N PRO A 49 -7.38 -9.08 23.90
CA PRO A 49 -6.42 -9.83 24.72
C PRO A 49 -5.47 -8.86 25.45
N ARG A 50 -4.97 -9.28 26.63
CA ARG A 50 -4.08 -8.44 27.42
C ARG A 50 -2.86 -9.21 27.90
N LEU A 51 -1.74 -8.50 27.93
CA LEU A 51 -0.50 -8.98 28.57
C LEU A 51 -0.66 -9.04 30.10
N ALA A 52 0.32 -9.61 30.77
CA ALA A 52 0.34 -9.75 32.23
C ALA A 52 0.29 -8.39 32.98
N ASP A 53 0.77 -7.31 32.37
CA ASP A 53 0.72 -5.95 32.88
C ASP A 53 -0.61 -5.23 32.58
N GLY A 54 -1.60 -5.94 32.01
CA GLY A 54 -2.92 -5.43 31.68
C GLY A 54 -2.99 -4.62 30.39
N LYS A 55 -1.88 -4.38 29.70
CA LYS A 55 -1.87 -3.67 28.42
C LYS A 55 -2.40 -4.54 27.28
N PRO A 56 -3.03 -3.96 26.26
CA PRO A 56 -3.48 -4.70 25.10
C PRO A 56 -2.36 -5.53 24.46
N ASP A 57 -2.64 -6.80 24.16
CA ASP A 57 -1.72 -7.69 23.46
C ASP A 57 -2.00 -7.67 21.96
N MET A 58 -1.18 -6.96 21.23
CA MET A 58 -1.26 -6.83 19.76
C MET A 58 -0.53 -7.96 19.03
N THR A 59 0.03 -8.95 19.74
CA THR A 59 0.77 -10.06 19.15
C THR A 59 -0.08 -10.78 18.11
N GLY A 60 0.48 -10.99 16.91
CA GLY A 60 -0.16 -11.70 15.82
C GLY A 60 0.25 -11.18 14.45
N VAL A 61 -0.27 -11.83 13.42
CA VAL A 61 -0.10 -11.40 12.04
C VAL A 61 -1.29 -10.54 11.64
N TRP A 62 -0.99 -9.40 11.07
CA TRP A 62 -1.98 -8.41 10.66
C TRP A 62 -1.96 -8.25 9.15
N GLY A 63 -3.13 -8.09 8.57
CA GLY A 63 -3.27 -7.92 7.12
C GLY A 63 -2.63 -6.64 6.63
N PRO A 64 -2.34 -6.57 5.32
CA PRO A 64 -1.87 -5.34 4.71
C PRO A 64 -2.94 -4.26 4.78
N MET A 65 -2.52 -3.00 4.81
CA MET A 65 -3.43 -1.87 4.61
C MET A 65 -3.79 -1.67 3.13
N GLY A 66 -3.05 -2.32 2.24
CA GLY A 66 -3.30 -2.40 0.81
C GLY A 66 -2.48 -1.44 -0.03
N PHE A 67 -2.32 -1.77 -1.32
CA PHE A 67 -1.83 -0.84 -2.33
C PHE A 67 -2.92 0.18 -2.69
N GLY A 68 -2.49 1.37 -3.09
CA GLY A 68 -3.38 2.36 -3.66
C GLY A 68 -4.34 2.97 -2.65
N ASN A 69 -4.01 2.89 -1.37
CA ASN A 69 -4.72 3.67 -0.37
C ASN A 69 -4.21 5.11 -0.43
N ASN A 70 -4.75 5.87 -1.40
CA ASN A 70 -4.41 7.28 -1.62
C ASN A 70 -5.05 8.21 -0.58
N ASP A 71 -5.67 7.65 0.44
CA ASP A 71 -6.35 8.41 1.47
C ASP A 71 -5.37 9.35 2.18
N GLY A 72 -5.70 10.64 2.16
CA GLY A 72 -4.88 11.67 2.80
C GLY A 72 -3.64 12.11 2.04
N LEU A 73 -3.19 11.44 0.97
CA LEU A 73 -2.01 11.85 0.21
C LEU A 73 -2.21 13.18 -0.53
N ALA A 74 -3.45 13.51 -0.93
CA ALA A 74 -3.76 14.81 -1.51
C ALA A 74 -3.50 15.97 -0.53
N ASP A 75 -3.68 15.73 0.77
CA ASP A 75 -3.41 16.72 1.80
C ASP A 75 -1.90 16.78 2.11
N LEU A 76 -1.21 15.65 2.13
CA LEU A 76 0.26 15.62 2.22
C LEU A 76 0.89 16.40 1.05
N GLU A 77 0.41 16.19 -0.17
CA GLU A 77 0.93 16.88 -1.36
C GLU A 77 0.85 18.42 -1.23
N LYS A 78 -0.20 18.94 -0.62
CA LYS A 78 -0.36 20.40 -0.41
C LYS A 78 0.68 20.98 0.55
N LEU A 79 1.20 20.17 1.46
CA LEU A 79 2.12 20.60 2.52
C LEU A 79 3.56 20.73 2.05
N TYR A 80 3.96 20.17 0.91
CA TYR A 80 5.35 20.30 0.44
C TYR A 80 5.77 21.75 0.23
N THR A 81 6.94 22.09 0.79
CA THR A 81 7.56 23.40 0.59
C THR A 81 7.94 23.62 -0.89
N PRO A 82 8.08 24.88 -1.37
CA PRO A 82 8.57 25.13 -2.74
C PRO A 82 9.92 24.47 -3.04
N ALA A 83 10.82 24.41 -2.07
CA ALA A 83 12.13 23.75 -2.21
C ALA A 83 11.97 22.22 -2.36
N ALA A 84 11.11 21.60 -1.57
CA ALA A 84 10.81 20.17 -1.68
C ALA A 84 10.15 19.84 -3.03
N ARG A 85 9.20 20.67 -3.49
CA ARG A 85 8.60 20.52 -4.83
C ARG A 85 9.63 20.62 -5.95
N ALA A 86 10.60 21.52 -5.84
CA ALA A 86 11.69 21.63 -6.82
C ALA A 86 12.59 20.38 -6.83
N GLN A 87 12.71 19.69 -5.69
CA GLN A 87 13.38 18.37 -5.63
C GLN A 87 12.53 17.28 -6.28
N GLN A 88 11.23 17.21 -5.96
CA GLN A 88 10.29 16.27 -6.58
C GLN A 88 10.31 16.34 -8.11
N GLN A 89 10.41 17.54 -8.69
CA GLN A 89 10.44 17.73 -10.13
C GLN A 89 11.66 17.14 -10.84
N LYS A 90 12.73 16.85 -10.11
CA LYS A 90 13.97 16.25 -10.65
C LYS A 90 13.96 14.73 -10.65
N LEU A 91 12.94 14.12 -10.05
CA LEU A 91 12.85 12.69 -9.84
C LEU A 91 11.74 12.07 -10.70
N GLU A 92 11.92 10.82 -11.06
CA GLU A 92 10.93 10.00 -11.74
C GLU A 92 10.42 8.88 -10.79
N GLU A 93 9.35 8.20 -11.18
CA GLU A 93 8.80 7.08 -10.42
C GLU A 93 9.85 5.98 -10.17
N THR A 94 10.71 5.76 -11.16
CA THR A 94 11.80 4.76 -11.09
C THR A 94 12.92 5.12 -10.11
N ASP A 95 12.94 6.35 -9.60
CA ASP A 95 13.87 6.77 -8.55
C ASP A 95 13.39 6.37 -7.15
N ASP A 96 12.17 5.84 -7.03
CA ASP A 96 11.69 5.31 -5.76
C ASP A 96 12.68 4.24 -5.25
N PRO A 97 13.23 4.41 -4.04
CA PRO A 97 14.17 3.47 -3.45
C PRO A 97 13.66 2.03 -3.39
N LEU A 98 12.36 1.84 -3.39
CA LEU A 98 11.70 0.56 -3.50
C LEU A 98 12.21 -0.27 -4.69
N PHE A 99 12.35 0.33 -5.87
CA PHE A 99 12.82 -0.39 -7.06
C PHE A 99 14.29 -0.84 -6.99
N LYS A 100 15.03 -0.33 -6.01
CA LYS A 100 16.42 -0.72 -5.70
C LYS A 100 16.52 -1.60 -4.46
N CYS A 101 15.42 -2.24 -4.08
CA CYS A 101 15.34 -3.09 -2.88
C CYS A 101 15.75 -2.39 -1.59
N MET A 102 15.58 -1.08 -1.50
CA MET A 102 15.81 -0.35 -0.27
C MET A 102 14.59 -0.47 0.67
N PRO A 103 14.79 -0.49 1.98
CA PRO A 103 13.68 -0.55 2.93
C PRO A 103 12.65 0.56 2.74
N TYR A 104 11.38 0.27 3.07
CA TYR A 104 10.27 1.22 2.90
C TYR A 104 10.32 2.44 3.82
N GLY A 105 10.93 2.29 5.01
CA GLY A 105 10.82 3.29 6.06
C GLY A 105 9.43 3.36 6.70
N VAL A 106 9.22 4.38 7.52
CA VAL A 106 7.99 4.64 8.27
C VAL A 106 7.41 5.99 7.79
N PRO A 107 6.10 6.12 7.64
CA PRO A 107 5.03 5.16 7.93
C PRO A 107 4.72 4.21 6.76
N ARG A 108 5.41 4.32 5.64
CA ARG A 108 5.14 3.61 4.38
C ARG A 108 5.09 2.10 4.55
N SER A 109 5.96 1.50 5.38
CA SER A 109 6.01 0.05 5.61
C SER A 109 4.70 -0.51 6.18
N ILE A 110 3.87 0.34 6.76
CA ILE A 110 2.56 -0.01 7.29
C ILE A 110 1.45 0.50 6.36
N LEU A 111 1.48 1.79 5.99
CA LEU A 111 0.38 2.43 5.23
C LEU A 111 0.29 1.98 3.78
N SER A 112 1.41 1.76 3.11
CA SER A 112 1.46 1.45 1.67
C SER A 112 1.95 0.04 1.36
N SER A 113 2.12 -0.82 2.36
CA SER A 113 2.55 -2.20 2.13
C SER A 113 1.38 -3.10 1.74
N PRO A 114 1.48 -3.86 0.64
CA PRO A 114 0.50 -4.89 0.28
C PRO A 114 0.73 -6.20 1.01
N TRP A 115 1.81 -6.28 1.78
CA TRP A 115 2.24 -7.46 2.49
C TRP A 115 1.84 -7.38 3.96
N PRO A 116 1.53 -8.51 4.59
CA PRO A 116 1.22 -8.54 6.00
C PRO A 116 2.45 -8.16 6.85
N PHE A 117 2.16 -7.80 8.09
CA PHE A 117 3.19 -7.60 9.11
C PHE A 117 2.83 -8.40 10.36
N GLN A 118 3.82 -8.69 11.17
CA GLN A 118 3.66 -9.41 12.42
C GLN A 118 4.12 -8.53 13.59
N ILE A 119 3.29 -8.47 14.61
CA ILE A 119 3.66 -7.89 15.89
C ILE A 119 4.00 -9.03 16.85
N VAL A 120 5.15 -8.92 17.51
CA VAL A 120 5.55 -9.74 18.66
C VAL A 120 5.70 -8.80 19.83
N GLN A 121 4.92 -9.01 20.88
CA GLN A 121 4.87 -8.10 22.01
C GLN A 121 5.08 -8.83 23.32
N ARG A 122 5.80 -8.20 24.22
CA ARG A 122 5.92 -8.55 25.64
C ARG A 122 5.96 -7.27 26.47
N THR A 123 5.81 -7.39 27.78
CA THR A 123 6.03 -6.25 28.69
C THR A 123 7.38 -5.59 28.42
N GLY A 124 7.37 -4.29 28.21
CA GLY A 124 8.56 -3.47 27.93
C GLY A 124 9.09 -3.51 26.50
N MET A 125 8.49 -4.27 25.59
CA MET A 125 8.98 -4.35 24.21
C MET A 125 7.89 -4.72 23.22
N MET A 126 7.83 -4.02 22.08
CA MET A 126 7.09 -4.41 20.89
C MET A 126 8.06 -4.55 19.72
N VAL A 127 7.89 -5.60 18.91
CA VAL A 127 8.64 -5.82 17.68
C VAL A 127 7.66 -5.86 16.53
N VAL A 128 7.90 -5.07 15.50
CA VAL A 128 7.14 -5.11 14.24
C VAL A 128 8.02 -5.74 13.17
N LEU A 129 7.58 -6.86 12.64
CA LEU A 129 8.23 -7.59 11.55
C LEU A 129 7.41 -7.36 10.28
N THR A 130 8.02 -6.94 9.19
CA THR A 130 7.36 -6.81 7.89
C THR A 130 7.76 -7.96 6.98
N GLU A 131 6.78 -8.58 6.31
CA GLU A 131 7.05 -9.66 5.36
C GLU A 131 7.94 -9.17 4.21
N TYR A 132 7.66 -7.96 3.72
CA TYR A 132 8.44 -7.38 2.65
C TYR A 132 9.78 -6.83 3.16
N TYR A 133 10.87 -7.15 2.49
CA TYR A 133 12.26 -6.85 2.83
C TYR A 133 12.77 -7.50 4.13
N HIS A 134 12.03 -8.37 4.78
CA HIS A 134 12.41 -9.00 6.06
C HIS A 134 12.86 -7.96 7.11
N ALA A 135 12.26 -6.78 7.06
CA ALA A 135 12.63 -5.70 7.95
C ALA A 135 11.95 -5.86 9.31
N PHE A 136 12.61 -5.36 10.33
CA PHE A 136 12.06 -5.37 11.67
C PHE A 136 12.32 -4.02 12.36
N ARG A 137 11.45 -3.71 13.32
CA ARG A 137 11.58 -2.55 14.20
C ARG A 137 11.48 -3.04 15.64
N LEU A 138 12.48 -2.68 16.44
CA LEU A 138 12.44 -2.86 17.88
C LEU A 138 11.91 -1.57 18.50
N ILE A 139 10.90 -1.69 19.34
CA ILE A 139 10.22 -0.56 19.97
C ILE A 139 10.21 -0.82 21.48
N PRO A 140 11.22 -0.32 22.22
CA PRO A 140 11.19 -0.34 23.69
C PRO A 140 9.94 0.40 24.19
N THR A 141 9.25 -0.22 25.15
CA THR A 141 8.02 0.33 25.77
C THR A 141 8.13 0.37 27.28
N ASP A 142 9.34 0.38 27.78
CA ASP A 142 9.74 0.37 29.19
C ASP A 142 9.98 1.75 29.76
N GLY A 143 9.76 2.82 28.97
CA GLY A 143 9.98 4.21 29.36
C GLY A 143 11.38 4.72 29.05
N SER A 144 12.23 3.92 28.38
CA SER A 144 13.55 4.38 27.93
C SER A 144 13.41 5.55 26.95
N PRO A 145 14.22 6.59 27.04
CA PRO A 145 14.27 7.67 26.04
C PRO A 145 15.03 7.22 24.80
N HIS A 146 14.96 7.99 23.72
CA HIS A 146 15.86 7.86 22.59
C HIS A 146 17.33 7.98 23.04
N PRO A 147 18.25 7.20 22.45
CA PRO A 147 19.69 7.39 22.69
C PRO A 147 20.12 8.82 22.35
N PRO A 148 21.08 9.41 23.06
CA PRO A 148 21.57 10.74 22.72
C PRO A 148 22.24 10.82 21.34
N ASP A 149 22.82 9.70 20.88
CA ASP A 149 23.56 9.57 19.62
C ASP A 149 22.83 8.61 18.68
N VAL A 150 21.61 8.98 18.25
CA VAL A 150 20.83 8.17 17.29
C VAL A 150 21.55 8.09 15.97
N LEU A 151 21.91 6.88 15.54
CA LEU A 151 22.48 6.64 14.21
C LEU A 151 21.36 6.66 13.15
N PRO A 152 21.47 7.50 12.10
CA PRO A 152 20.45 7.60 11.08
C PRO A 152 20.21 6.27 10.36
N SER A 153 18.96 5.84 10.26
CA SER A 153 18.55 4.60 9.62
C SER A 153 17.36 4.78 8.70
N TYR A 154 16.98 3.73 7.98
CA TYR A 154 15.79 3.74 7.12
C TYR A 154 14.48 3.79 7.91
N PHE A 155 14.47 3.19 9.10
CA PHE A 155 13.28 3.10 9.97
C PHE A 155 13.33 4.05 11.16
N GLY A 156 14.42 4.82 11.31
CA GLY A 156 14.64 5.63 12.49
C GLY A 156 14.91 4.80 13.75
N ASP A 157 14.96 5.48 14.88
CA ASP A 157 14.94 4.93 16.21
C ASP A 157 13.55 5.11 16.81
N SER A 158 12.98 4.07 17.38
CA SER A 158 11.59 4.02 17.85
C SER A 158 11.54 3.78 19.34
N ILE A 159 10.77 4.58 20.06
CA ILE A 159 10.37 4.31 21.46
C ILE A 159 8.85 4.34 21.58
N GLY A 160 8.30 3.49 22.44
CA GLY A 160 6.86 3.35 22.63
C GLY A 160 6.43 3.72 24.04
N ARG A 161 5.25 4.32 24.16
CA ARG A 161 4.60 4.57 25.45
C ARG A 161 3.11 4.28 25.35
N TRP A 162 2.53 3.85 26.45
CA TRP A 162 1.09 3.62 26.53
C TRP A 162 0.36 4.90 26.94
N ASP A 163 -0.64 5.26 26.14
CA ASP A 163 -1.65 6.28 26.44
C ASP A 163 -3.00 5.58 26.59
N GLY A 164 -3.34 5.17 27.81
CA GLY A 164 -4.46 4.24 28.05
C GLY A 164 -4.24 2.90 27.35
N ASP A 165 -5.14 2.54 26.43
CA ASP A 165 -5.08 1.35 25.58
C ASP A 165 -4.48 1.62 24.19
N THR A 166 -3.91 2.80 23.98
CA THR A 166 -3.23 3.17 22.73
C THR A 166 -1.72 3.12 22.91
N MET A 167 -1.01 2.37 22.08
CA MET A 167 0.43 2.46 21.96
C MET A 167 0.77 3.68 21.09
N VAL A 168 1.53 4.60 21.63
CA VAL A 168 2.09 5.76 20.93
C VAL A 168 3.57 5.51 20.72
N VAL A 169 4.00 5.48 19.46
CA VAL A 169 5.40 5.28 19.10
C VAL A 169 5.96 6.57 18.54
N ASP A 170 7.05 7.02 19.13
CA ASP A 170 7.83 8.19 18.73
C ASP A 170 9.04 7.73 17.93
N ILE A 171 9.33 8.36 16.77
CA ILE A 171 10.35 7.88 15.85
C ILE A 171 11.13 9.05 15.27
N ILE A 172 12.44 9.03 15.50
CA ILE A 172 13.41 10.04 15.04
C ILE A 172 14.61 9.37 14.37
N GLY A 173 15.55 10.14 13.84
CA GLY A 173 16.81 9.60 13.33
C GLY A 173 16.68 8.88 11.98
N PHE A 174 15.90 9.42 11.09
CA PHE A 174 15.81 8.92 9.71
C PHE A 174 17.00 9.38 8.87
N ASN A 175 17.37 8.56 7.86
CA ASN A 175 18.49 8.87 6.96
C ASN A 175 18.09 9.63 5.68
N GLY A 176 16.82 9.97 5.50
CA GLY A 176 16.30 10.69 4.34
C GLY A 176 16.33 9.91 3.01
N LYS A 177 16.53 8.60 3.04
CA LYS A 177 16.72 7.77 1.84
C LYS A 177 15.51 6.93 1.44
N THR A 178 14.36 7.16 2.04
CA THR A 178 13.09 6.51 1.70
C THR A 178 12.04 7.52 1.29
N TRP A 179 10.88 7.05 0.84
CA TRP A 179 9.74 7.89 0.55
C TRP A 179 8.59 7.59 1.52
N LEU A 180 7.70 8.56 1.74
CA LEU A 180 6.59 8.44 2.69
C LEU A 180 5.45 7.54 2.17
N ALA A 181 5.33 7.39 0.84
CA ALA A 181 4.35 6.53 0.19
C ALA A 181 4.94 5.91 -1.08
N ASP A 182 4.20 4.98 -1.69
CA ASP A 182 4.61 4.34 -2.95
C ASP A 182 4.53 5.36 -4.12
N ALA A 183 5.50 5.32 -5.03
CA ALA A 183 5.51 6.18 -6.22
C ALA A 183 4.26 6.04 -7.09
N ARG A 184 3.61 4.88 -7.04
CA ARG A 184 2.36 4.60 -7.76
C ARG A 184 1.12 5.14 -7.05
N ASP A 185 1.23 5.53 -5.78
CA ASP A 185 0.15 6.13 -5.01
C ASP A 185 -0.03 7.60 -5.40
N ARG A 186 -0.83 7.85 -6.41
CA ARG A 186 -1.09 9.19 -6.97
C ARG A 186 -2.50 9.63 -6.60
N PRO A 187 -2.68 10.62 -5.72
CA PRO A 187 -4.00 11.06 -5.27
C PRO A 187 -4.78 11.82 -6.34
N THR A 188 -4.09 12.31 -7.39
CA THR A 188 -4.67 13.02 -8.52
C THR A 188 -3.99 12.62 -9.83
N PRO A 189 -4.63 12.78 -11.00
CA PRO A 189 -4.00 12.51 -12.30
C PRO A 189 -2.74 13.33 -12.56
N THR A 190 -2.58 14.48 -11.92
CA THR A 190 -1.44 15.39 -12.07
C THR A 190 -0.36 15.17 -10.99
N SER A 191 -0.64 14.35 -9.98
CA SER A 191 0.35 14.02 -8.97
C SER A 191 1.48 13.18 -9.57
N ARG A 192 2.71 13.52 -9.21
CA ARG A 192 3.89 12.76 -9.65
C ARG A 192 4.14 11.50 -8.84
N GLY A 193 3.49 11.35 -7.66
CA GLY A 193 3.75 10.22 -6.75
C GLY A 193 5.14 10.26 -6.10
N ILE A 194 5.74 11.44 -5.96
CA ILE A 194 7.08 11.61 -5.37
C ILE A 194 6.93 12.09 -3.94
N TRP A 195 7.08 11.19 -2.96
CA TRP A 195 6.74 11.41 -1.55
C TRP A 195 7.98 11.52 -0.68
N LEU A 196 8.77 12.57 -0.89
CA LEU A 196 10.05 12.78 -0.22
C LEU A 196 9.90 13.10 1.27
N HIS A 197 10.92 12.72 2.01
CA HIS A 197 11.22 13.24 3.34
C HIS A 197 12.71 13.51 3.49
N SER A 198 13.09 14.22 4.54
CA SER A 198 14.48 14.50 4.88
C SER A 198 14.95 13.68 6.07
N ASP A 199 16.20 13.92 6.49
CA ASP A 199 16.76 13.43 7.74
C ASP A 199 16.18 14.11 9.00
N ALA A 200 15.40 15.20 8.82
CA ALA A 200 14.66 15.85 9.90
C ALA A 200 13.25 15.27 10.10
N LEU A 201 12.93 14.18 9.43
CA LEU A 201 11.66 13.50 9.61
C LEU A 201 11.47 13.06 11.05
N HIS A 202 10.28 13.35 11.59
CA HIS A 202 9.77 12.86 12.86
C HIS A 202 8.41 12.21 12.60
N VAL A 203 8.20 11.03 13.12
CA VAL A 203 6.93 10.30 12.96
C VAL A 203 6.41 9.89 14.33
N THR A 204 5.13 10.18 14.57
CA THR A 204 4.40 9.64 15.71
C THR A 204 3.34 8.68 15.22
N GLU A 205 3.44 7.41 15.61
CA GLU A 205 2.41 6.40 15.30
C GLU A 205 1.49 6.16 16.49
N ARG A 206 0.24 5.85 16.21
CA ARG A 206 -0.78 5.45 17.18
C ARG A 206 -1.39 4.11 16.77
N TRP A 207 -1.28 3.14 17.67
CA TRP A 207 -1.76 1.79 17.50
C TRP A 207 -2.79 1.46 18.56
N ARG A 208 -3.98 1.00 18.16
CA ARG A 208 -5.06 0.68 19.09
C ARG A 208 -5.85 -0.53 18.62
N MET A 209 -6.06 -1.49 19.51
CA MET A 209 -7.00 -2.57 19.25
C MET A 209 -8.44 -2.09 19.46
N LEU A 210 -9.33 -2.42 18.53
CA LEU A 210 -10.77 -2.22 18.67
C LEU A 210 -11.45 -3.46 19.28
N ASP A 211 -10.94 -4.63 18.94
CA ASP A 211 -11.34 -5.93 19.39
C ASP A 211 -10.17 -6.93 19.21
N ALA A 212 -10.37 -8.23 19.47
CA ALA A 212 -9.32 -9.23 19.36
C ALA A 212 -8.70 -9.35 17.96
N ASP A 213 -9.45 -8.96 16.91
CA ASP A 213 -9.06 -9.19 15.52
C ASP A 213 -8.97 -7.91 14.67
N THR A 214 -9.13 -6.74 15.32
CA THR A 214 -9.12 -5.45 14.63
C THR A 214 -8.15 -4.49 15.28
N LEU A 215 -7.17 -4.03 14.49
CA LEU A 215 -6.15 -3.06 14.89
C LEU A 215 -6.32 -1.78 14.09
N GLN A 216 -6.36 -0.64 14.76
CA GLN A 216 -6.28 0.69 14.17
C GLN A 216 -4.86 1.22 14.18
N TYR A 217 -4.54 1.98 13.14
CA TYR A 217 -3.26 2.66 12.98
C TYR A 217 -3.45 4.06 12.43
N GLN A 218 -2.69 5.00 12.93
CA GLN A 218 -2.58 6.35 12.40
C GLN A 218 -1.15 6.85 12.58
N ALA A 219 -0.66 7.63 11.62
CA ALA A 219 0.65 8.29 11.70
C ALA A 219 0.50 9.81 11.60
N VAL A 220 1.31 10.53 12.37
CA VAL A 220 1.58 11.95 12.20
C VAL A 220 3.01 12.08 11.71
N VAL A 221 3.20 12.84 10.65
CA VAL A 221 4.49 13.08 9.98
C VAL A 221 4.83 14.56 10.07
N GLU A 222 5.99 14.86 10.61
CA GLU A 222 6.56 16.19 10.71
C GLU A 222 7.93 16.21 10.05
N ASP A 223 8.14 17.10 9.10
CA ASP A 223 9.45 17.28 8.46
C ASP A 223 9.63 18.77 8.10
N PRO A 224 10.27 19.55 8.97
CA PRO A 224 10.39 21.00 8.78
C PRO A 224 11.24 21.40 7.55
N LYS A 225 12.02 20.50 6.99
CA LYS A 225 12.77 20.75 5.75
C LYS A 225 11.93 20.52 4.49
N MET A 226 10.92 19.65 4.58
CA MET A 226 10.13 19.21 3.42
C MET A 226 8.70 19.72 3.45
N LEU A 227 8.09 19.85 4.64
CA LEU A 227 6.68 20.17 4.82
C LEU A 227 6.49 21.52 5.54
N THR A 228 5.42 22.21 5.18
CA THR A 228 5.02 23.48 5.83
C THR A 228 4.30 23.29 7.16
N GLY A 229 3.95 22.06 7.51
CA GLY A 229 3.28 21.69 8.74
C GLY A 229 3.10 20.18 8.86
N PRO A 230 2.58 19.70 10.00
CA PRO A 230 2.37 18.27 10.20
C PRO A 230 1.30 17.71 9.26
N TRP A 231 1.53 16.50 8.78
CA TRP A 231 0.53 15.71 8.11
C TRP A 231 0.06 14.56 8.99
N THR A 232 -1.25 14.38 9.08
CA THR A 232 -1.85 13.26 9.80
C THR A 232 -2.51 12.33 8.80
N SER A 233 -2.12 11.06 8.79
CA SER A 233 -2.76 10.05 7.95
C SER A 233 -4.22 9.87 8.38
N PRO A 234 -5.12 9.46 7.50
CA PRO A 234 -6.41 8.91 7.92
C PRO A 234 -6.22 7.76 8.91
N MET A 235 -7.27 7.47 9.67
CA MET A 235 -7.29 6.32 10.55
C MET A 235 -7.48 5.05 9.71
N HIS A 236 -6.51 4.17 9.75
CA HIS A 236 -6.56 2.89 9.03
C HIS A 236 -6.93 1.76 9.97
N THR A 237 -7.52 0.71 9.40
CA THR A 237 -7.95 -0.46 10.15
C THR A 237 -7.48 -1.72 9.44
N VAL A 238 -6.81 -2.60 10.15
CA VAL A 238 -6.36 -3.91 9.65
C VAL A 238 -6.98 -5.04 10.45
N ARG A 239 -7.07 -6.20 9.79
CA ARG A 239 -7.59 -7.42 10.38
C ARG A 239 -6.48 -8.41 10.70
N ARG A 240 -6.65 -9.10 11.81
CA ARG A 240 -5.80 -10.23 12.16
C ARG A 240 -5.92 -11.31 11.09
N GLN A 241 -4.79 -11.86 10.70
CA GLN A 241 -4.74 -12.95 9.72
C GLN A 241 -4.80 -14.30 10.43
N PRO A 242 -5.43 -15.32 9.81
CA PRO A 242 -5.55 -16.64 10.41
C PRO A 242 -4.23 -17.44 10.40
N PHE A 243 -3.26 -17.04 9.59
CA PHE A 243 -1.95 -17.69 9.54
C PHE A 243 -1.04 -17.14 10.64
N GLY A 244 -0.31 -18.06 11.30
CA GLY A 244 0.43 -17.75 12.55
C GLY A 244 1.77 -17.05 12.33
N LYS A 245 2.23 -16.84 11.09
CA LYS A 245 3.51 -16.19 10.75
C LYS A 245 3.43 -15.50 9.41
N ILE A 246 4.30 -14.52 9.20
CA ILE A 246 4.55 -13.91 7.89
C ILE A 246 5.43 -14.81 7.03
N GLY A 247 5.39 -14.62 5.71
CA GLY A 247 6.23 -15.31 4.74
C GLY A 247 7.60 -14.63 4.56
N GLU A 248 8.34 -15.13 3.58
CA GLU A 248 9.61 -14.57 3.14
C GLU A 248 9.38 -13.76 1.84
N GLY A 249 8.89 -12.53 1.98
CA GLY A 249 8.69 -11.63 0.85
C GLY A 249 10.03 -11.14 0.30
N MET A 250 10.44 -11.67 -0.84
CA MET A 250 11.69 -11.29 -1.47
C MET A 250 11.53 -10.03 -2.33
N CYS A 251 12.48 -9.13 -2.22
CA CYS A 251 12.67 -8.08 -3.21
C CYS A 251 13.56 -8.59 -4.34
N PHE A 252 13.09 -8.39 -5.57
CA PHE A 252 13.93 -8.57 -6.75
C PHE A 252 14.29 -7.18 -7.27
N ASP A 253 15.57 -6.92 -7.46
CA ASP A 253 16.02 -5.74 -8.18
C ASP A 253 15.46 -5.79 -9.60
N THR A 254 14.46 -4.95 -9.86
CA THR A 254 13.77 -4.91 -11.15
C THR A 254 14.68 -4.41 -12.28
N THR A 255 15.79 -3.75 -11.96
CA THR A 255 16.77 -3.32 -12.97
C THR A 255 17.51 -4.51 -13.60
N THR A 256 17.64 -5.61 -12.86
CA THR A 256 18.22 -6.86 -13.37
C THR A 256 17.18 -7.80 -13.96
N TYR A 257 15.90 -7.67 -13.57
CA TYR A 257 14.83 -8.56 -14.03
C TYR A 257 14.42 -8.30 -15.49
N ASP A 258 14.49 -7.07 -15.97
CA ASP A 258 14.18 -6.73 -17.37
C ASP A 258 15.26 -7.24 -18.35
N LEU A 259 16.48 -7.47 -17.88
CA LEU A 259 17.54 -8.07 -18.68
C LEU A 259 17.35 -9.59 -18.89
N ALA A 260 16.52 -10.24 -18.09
CA ALA A 260 16.26 -11.67 -18.15
C ALA A 260 14.97 -12.02 -18.91
N ARG A 261 14.18 -11.04 -19.37
CA ARG A 261 13.02 -11.32 -20.23
C ARG A 261 13.50 -11.63 -21.65
N PRO A 262 13.23 -12.82 -22.19
CA PRO A 262 13.46 -13.05 -23.61
C PRO A 262 12.64 -12.02 -24.40
N SER A 263 13.30 -11.30 -25.29
CA SER A 263 12.61 -10.47 -26.30
C SER A 263 11.59 -11.34 -27.02
N LYS A 264 10.30 -10.96 -26.96
CA LYS A 264 9.23 -11.60 -27.73
C LYS A 264 9.43 -11.35 -29.20
#